data_71cadc4b17f55fc3ac1e48a3d26727d2
#
_entry.id   71cadc4b17f55fc3ac1e48a3d26727d2
#
_cell.length_a   1.000
_cell.length_b   1.000
_cell.length_c   1.000
_cell.angle_alpha   90.00
_cell.angle_beta   90.00
_cell.angle_gamma   90.00
#
_symmetry.space_group_name_H-M   'P 1'
#
loop_
_entity.id
_entity.type
_entity.pdbx_description
1 polymer ?
#
loop_
_entity_poly.entity_id
_entity_poly.type
_entity_poly.pdbx_seq_one_letter_code
_entity_poly.pdbx_strand_id
1 'polypeptide(L)'
;RDLVRSRGLGDVYKRQSLNCGEFLPGRRYENVCKDTGTDFSGKKFIVFELTQIKQDRFLSNLVMGMIFTVIQKKLLSDRRKRGVLIFDEYGETAQMVDTATGTGIHSSVAFCYQKIRKENGAVYTIIQNPDQLPENEHTKNIIANTDMLFVLPTKEVIYQSVIDRFRLTHPGQIALMKSMRNNFSGQRPYSECFMRLGEHYATVTRLEFSREKFLAFQTEGEIWSDLEEKNRRMSMEDAIEEYIREHQ
;
A
#
# COMPACT_ATOMS: atom_id res chain seq x y z
N ARG A 1 -40.35 -29.77 24.19
CA ARG A 1 -38.91 -29.57 23.98
C ARG A 1 -38.55 -29.14 22.54
N ASP A 2 -39.31 -29.59 21.55
CA ASP A 2 -39.03 -29.27 20.11
C ASP A 2 -39.44 -27.83 19.71
N LEU A 3 -40.47 -27.27 20.36
CA LEU A 3 -40.91 -25.89 20.14
C LEU A 3 -39.87 -24.82 20.56
N VAL A 4 -39.04 -25.10 21.57
CA VAL A 4 -37.98 -24.20 22.02
C VAL A 4 -36.80 -24.21 21.08
N ARG A 5 -36.47 -25.36 20.47
CA ARG A 5 -35.43 -25.48 19.43
C ARG A 5 -35.81 -24.78 18.13
N SER A 6 -37.09 -24.84 17.75
CA SER A 6 -37.58 -24.17 16.52
C SER A 6 -37.58 -22.65 16.67
N ARG A 7 -37.86 -22.10 17.87
CA ARG A 7 -37.73 -20.66 18.12
C ARG A 7 -36.30 -20.15 18.05
N GLY A 8 -35.31 -20.91 18.57
CA GLY A 8 -33.89 -20.55 18.49
C GLY A 8 -33.38 -20.52 17.08
N LEU A 9 -33.78 -21.46 16.22
CA LEU A 9 -33.45 -21.47 14.79
C LEU A 9 -34.07 -20.27 14.04
N GLY A 10 -35.33 -19.93 14.33
CA GLY A 10 -35.98 -18.76 13.75
C GLY A 10 -35.30 -17.44 14.10
N ASP A 11 -34.78 -17.29 15.31
CA ASP A 11 -34.00 -16.12 15.72
C ASP A 11 -32.62 -16.06 15.09
N VAL A 12 -31.98 -17.21 14.88
CA VAL A 12 -30.71 -17.29 14.14
C VAL A 12 -30.91 -16.89 12.66
N TYR A 13 -31.95 -17.41 12.01
CA TYR A 13 -32.28 -17.04 10.63
C TYR A 13 -32.66 -15.57 10.49
N LYS A 14 -33.42 -15.00 11.44
CA LYS A 14 -33.73 -13.56 11.47
C LYS A 14 -32.48 -12.70 11.63
N ARG A 15 -31.55 -13.07 12.51
CA ARG A 15 -30.27 -12.35 12.68
C ARG A 15 -29.39 -12.49 11.46
N GLN A 16 -29.31 -13.64 10.84
CA GLN A 16 -28.59 -13.84 9.57
C GLN A 16 -29.20 -12.99 8.46
N SER A 17 -30.52 -12.98 8.32
CA SER A 17 -31.22 -12.16 7.33
C SER A 17 -31.00 -10.66 7.55
N LEU A 18 -30.97 -10.20 8.80
CA LEU A 18 -30.66 -8.82 9.14
C LEU A 18 -29.18 -8.47 8.84
N ASN A 19 -28.25 -9.34 9.18
CA ASN A 19 -26.82 -9.11 8.97
C ASN A 19 -26.39 -9.24 7.51
N CYS A 20 -27.06 -10.10 6.72
CA CYS A 20 -26.77 -10.31 5.32
C CYS A 20 -27.68 -9.52 4.36
N GLY A 21 -28.63 -8.77 4.90
CA GLY A 21 -29.65 -8.06 4.11
C GLY A 21 -29.08 -7.10 3.08
N GLU A 22 -27.98 -6.43 3.40
CA GLU A 22 -27.31 -5.48 2.51
C GLU A 22 -26.56 -6.13 1.32
N PHE A 23 -26.39 -7.46 1.37
CA PHE A 23 -25.74 -8.24 0.30
C PHE A 23 -26.74 -8.89 -0.66
N LEU A 24 -28.06 -8.77 -0.40
CA LEU A 24 -29.09 -9.33 -1.23
C LEU A 24 -29.24 -8.55 -2.55
N PRO A 25 -29.81 -9.17 -3.62
CA PRO A 25 -30.07 -8.49 -4.87
C PRO A 25 -30.85 -7.18 -4.69
N GLY A 26 -30.42 -6.10 -5.34
CA GLY A 26 -30.99 -4.77 -5.22
C GLY A 26 -30.55 -3.98 -3.98
N ARG A 27 -29.63 -4.52 -3.16
CA ARG A 27 -29.09 -3.86 -1.96
C ARG A 27 -27.68 -3.34 -2.20
N ARG A 28 -27.20 -2.53 -1.24
CA ARG A 28 -25.95 -1.74 -1.33
C ARG A 28 -24.72 -2.57 -1.69
N TYR A 29 -24.59 -3.78 -1.17
CA TYR A 29 -23.40 -4.64 -1.35
C TYR A 29 -23.69 -5.88 -2.18
N GLU A 30 -24.72 -5.90 -3.02
CA GLU A 30 -25.08 -7.08 -3.83
C GLU A 30 -23.93 -7.59 -4.69
N ASN A 31 -23.09 -6.67 -5.21
CA ASN A 31 -21.99 -7.01 -6.11
C ASN A 31 -20.83 -7.75 -5.41
N VAL A 32 -20.73 -7.65 -4.08
CA VAL A 32 -19.67 -8.31 -3.31
C VAL A 32 -19.85 -9.83 -3.29
N CYS A 33 -21.09 -10.30 -3.36
CA CYS A 33 -21.43 -11.72 -3.31
C CYS A 33 -21.78 -12.34 -4.67
N LYS A 34 -21.59 -11.59 -5.77
CA LYS A 34 -21.81 -12.15 -7.13
C LYS A 34 -20.72 -13.16 -7.45
N ASP A 35 -21.13 -14.30 -8.02
CA ASP A 35 -20.28 -15.44 -8.42
C ASP A 35 -19.46 -15.14 -9.70
N THR A 36 -18.94 -13.93 -9.80
CA THR A 36 -18.10 -13.46 -10.91
C THR A 36 -16.67 -13.18 -10.46
N GLY A 37 -16.19 -13.98 -9.51
CA GLY A 37 -14.89 -13.79 -8.90
C GLY A 37 -13.75 -13.83 -9.90
N THR A 38 -12.84 -12.85 -9.82
CA THR A 38 -11.62 -12.84 -10.62
C THR A 38 -10.69 -13.96 -10.18
N ASP A 39 -10.30 -14.83 -11.09
CA ASP A 39 -9.25 -15.81 -10.82
C ASP A 39 -7.87 -15.14 -10.82
N PHE A 40 -7.25 -15.11 -9.66
CA PHE A 40 -5.90 -14.59 -9.47
C PHE A 40 -4.80 -15.64 -9.58
N SER A 41 -5.13 -16.94 -9.78
CA SER A 41 -4.18 -18.05 -9.67
C SER A 41 -3.00 -17.91 -10.65
N GLY A 42 -3.26 -17.53 -11.90
CA GLY A 42 -2.24 -17.33 -12.95
C GLY A 42 -1.59 -15.97 -12.99
N LYS A 43 -2.05 -14.98 -12.21
CA LYS A 43 -1.56 -13.61 -12.29
C LYS A 43 -0.25 -13.41 -11.51
N LYS A 44 0.77 -12.84 -12.15
CA LYS A 44 2.06 -12.51 -11.51
C LYS A 44 2.05 -11.14 -10.84
N PHE A 45 1.26 -10.20 -11.37
CA PHE A 45 1.12 -8.84 -10.88
C PHE A 45 -0.36 -8.54 -10.67
N ILE A 46 -0.71 -8.08 -9.47
CA ILE A 46 -2.09 -7.80 -9.07
C ILE A 46 -2.08 -6.46 -8.34
N VAL A 47 -2.96 -5.56 -8.75
CA VAL A 47 -3.18 -4.27 -8.09
C VAL A 47 -4.62 -4.24 -7.60
N PHE A 48 -4.81 -3.86 -6.34
CA PHE A 48 -6.11 -3.58 -5.75
C PHE A 48 -6.22 -2.08 -5.51
N GLU A 49 -7.04 -1.41 -6.32
CA GLU A 49 -7.33 0.00 -6.15
C GLU A 49 -8.51 0.17 -5.18
N LEU A 50 -8.25 0.85 -4.07
CA LEU A 50 -9.21 0.96 -2.96
C LEU A 50 -9.81 2.37 -2.82
N THR A 51 -9.40 3.34 -3.62
CA THR A 51 -9.81 4.75 -3.49
C THR A 51 -11.32 4.93 -3.45
N GLN A 52 -12.04 4.20 -4.29
CA GLN A 52 -13.51 4.32 -4.38
C GLN A 52 -14.26 3.78 -3.15
N ILE A 53 -13.65 2.87 -2.40
CA ILE A 53 -14.29 2.25 -1.24
C ILE A 53 -13.77 2.78 0.11
N LYS A 54 -12.72 3.61 0.11
CA LYS A 54 -12.11 4.17 1.34
C LYS A 54 -13.12 4.84 2.27
N GLN A 55 -14.16 5.49 1.73
CA GLN A 55 -15.19 6.18 2.52
C GLN A 55 -16.17 5.22 3.21
N ASP A 56 -16.34 4.01 2.68
CA ASP A 56 -17.17 2.98 3.27
C ASP A 56 -16.31 2.03 4.11
N ARG A 57 -16.23 2.31 5.41
CA ARG A 57 -15.38 1.53 6.34
C ARG A 57 -15.74 0.05 6.37
N PHE A 58 -17.03 -0.27 6.29
CA PHE A 58 -17.49 -1.66 6.32
C PHE A 58 -17.03 -2.39 5.06
N LEU A 59 -17.29 -1.81 3.88
CA LEU A 59 -16.88 -2.38 2.60
C LEU A 59 -15.35 -2.49 2.49
N SER A 60 -14.61 -1.47 2.94
CA SER A 60 -13.15 -1.48 2.96
C SER A 60 -12.60 -2.63 3.80
N ASN A 61 -13.11 -2.83 5.02
CA ASN A 61 -12.66 -3.92 5.89
C ASN A 61 -12.99 -5.30 5.28
N LEU A 62 -14.17 -5.44 4.69
CA LEU A 62 -14.59 -6.68 4.05
C LEU A 62 -13.68 -7.03 2.85
N VAL A 63 -13.48 -6.07 1.94
CA VAL A 63 -12.61 -6.23 0.76
C VAL A 63 -11.18 -6.51 1.18
N MET A 64 -10.66 -5.82 2.19
CA MET A 64 -9.32 -6.10 2.71
C MET A 64 -9.20 -7.49 3.32
N GLY A 65 -10.21 -7.98 4.02
CA GLY A 65 -10.24 -9.37 4.50
C GLY A 65 -10.17 -10.38 3.34
N MET A 66 -10.87 -10.11 2.25
CA MET A 66 -10.80 -10.93 1.03
C MET A 66 -9.41 -10.86 0.39
N ILE A 67 -8.81 -9.67 0.27
CA ILE A 67 -7.45 -9.48 -0.25
C ILE A 67 -6.44 -10.25 0.59
N PHE A 68 -6.49 -10.17 1.93
CA PHE A 68 -5.60 -10.94 2.80
C PHE A 68 -5.80 -12.45 2.64
N THR A 69 -7.01 -12.91 2.37
CA THR A 69 -7.25 -14.32 2.04
C THR A 69 -6.53 -14.72 0.74
N VAL A 70 -6.57 -13.88 -0.29
CA VAL A 70 -5.83 -14.10 -1.56
C VAL A 70 -4.33 -14.09 -1.31
N ILE A 71 -3.83 -13.14 -0.52
CA ILE A 71 -2.41 -13.05 -0.12
C ILE A 71 -1.96 -14.33 0.58
N GLN A 72 -2.71 -14.80 1.57
CA GLN A 72 -2.38 -16.03 2.30
C GLN A 72 -2.34 -17.25 1.37
N LYS A 73 -3.34 -17.40 0.52
CA LYS A 73 -3.41 -18.53 -0.42
C LYS A 73 -2.34 -18.48 -1.51
N LYS A 74 -1.94 -17.30 -1.97
CA LYS A 74 -1.06 -17.14 -3.11
C LYS A 74 0.40 -16.98 -2.73
N LEU A 75 0.70 -16.15 -1.73
CA LEU A 75 2.06 -15.81 -1.33
C LEU A 75 2.59 -16.69 -0.20
N LEU A 76 1.72 -17.04 0.76
CA LEU A 76 2.15 -17.75 1.95
C LEU A 76 1.97 -19.28 1.83
N SER A 77 1.54 -19.79 0.69
CA SER A 77 1.28 -21.22 0.49
C SER A 77 2.41 -21.98 -0.21
N ASP A 78 3.27 -21.31 -0.96
CA ASP A 78 4.37 -21.96 -1.71
C ASP A 78 5.71 -21.22 -1.52
N ARG A 79 6.51 -21.71 -0.59
CA ARG A 79 7.84 -21.16 -0.24
C ARG A 79 8.85 -21.18 -1.39
N ARG A 80 8.60 -21.90 -2.47
CA ARG A 80 9.47 -21.94 -3.64
C ARG A 80 9.32 -20.70 -4.51
N LYS A 81 8.22 -19.97 -4.36
CA LYS A 81 7.93 -18.75 -5.12
C LYS A 81 8.27 -17.52 -4.28
N ARG A 82 8.96 -16.57 -4.89
CA ARG A 82 9.15 -15.26 -4.29
C ARG A 82 7.90 -14.41 -4.49
N GLY A 83 7.53 -13.67 -3.45
CA GLY A 83 6.39 -12.76 -3.51
C GLY A 83 6.70 -11.43 -2.85
N VAL A 84 6.08 -10.38 -3.35
CA VAL A 84 6.22 -9.03 -2.81
C VAL A 84 4.82 -8.46 -2.55
N LEU A 85 4.64 -7.88 -1.37
CA LEU A 85 3.47 -7.10 -1.00
C LEU A 85 3.88 -5.65 -0.89
N ILE A 86 3.14 -4.78 -1.54
CA ILE A 86 3.35 -3.33 -1.46
C ILE A 86 2.03 -2.70 -1.00
N PHE A 87 2.08 -1.98 0.11
CA PHE A 87 0.98 -1.18 0.63
C PHE A 87 1.33 0.29 0.40
N ASP A 88 0.73 0.87 -0.61
CA ASP A 88 0.88 2.29 -0.90
C ASP A 88 -0.10 3.12 -0.05
N GLU A 89 0.27 4.36 0.27
CA GLU A 89 -0.49 5.25 1.15
C GLU A 89 -0.90 4.58 2.49
N TYR A 90 -0.01 3.76 3.01
CA TYR A 90 -0.31 2.89 4.15
C TYR A 90 -0.71 3.66 5.41
N GLY A 91 -0.25 4.89 5.58
CA GLY A 91 -0.59 5.72 6.74
C GLY A 91 -2.10 5.90 6.95
N GLU A 92 -2.86 6.09 5.88
CA GLU A 92 -4.33 6.17 5.93
C GLU A 92 -4.96 4.82 6.24
N THR A 93 -4.47 3.78 5.56
CA THR A 93 -4.98 2.40 5.71
C THR A 93 -4.73 1.84 7.11
N ALA A 94 -3.60 2.20 7.74
CA ALA A 94 -3.25 1.75 9.09
C ALA A 94 -4.20 2.27 10.18
N GLN A 95 -4.90 3.38 9.93
CA GLN A 95 -5.88 3.95 10.87
C GLN A 95 -7.28 3.33 10.76
N MET A 96 -7.52 2.49 9.74
CA MET A 96 -8.80 1.82 9.57
C MET A 96 -8.91 0.65 10.56
N VAL A 97 -9.78 0.81 11.55
CA VAL A 97 -10.07 -0.23 12.56
C VAL A 97 -11.51 -0.66 12.38
N ASP A 98 -11.74 -1.96 12.39
CA ASP A 98 -13.09 -2.51 12.51
C ASP A 98 -13.57 -2.33 13.95
N THR A 99 -14.60 -1.52 14.12
CA THR A 99 -15.18 -1.20 15.44
C THR A 99 -15.88 -2.40 16.09
N ALA A 100 -16.28 -3.40 15.30
CA ALA A 100 -17.00 -4.57 15.81
C ALA A 100 -16.05 -5.65 16.36
N THR A 101 -14.87 -5.83 15.73
CA THR A 101 -13.92 -6.88 16.08
C THR A 101 -12.66 -6.35 16.77
N GLY A 102 -12.44 -5.03 16.75
CA GLY A 102 -11.20 -4.40 17.21
C GLY A 102 -9.98 -4.78 16.35
N THR A 103 -10.18 -5.59 15.32
CA THR A 103 -9.12 -5.99 14.37
C THR A 103 -9.14 -5.05 13.18
N GLY A 104 -7.99 -4.65 12.71
CA GLY A 104 -7.85 -3.75 11.57
C GLY A 104 -6.86 -4.30 10.56
N ILE A 105 -6.82 -3.66 9.41
CA ILE A 105 -5.85 -3.92 8.34
C ILE A 105 -4.43 -3.89 8.91
N HIS A 106 -4.18 -2.97 9.84
CA HIS A 106 -2.89 -2.78 10.48
C HIS A 106 -2.38 -4.04 11.21
N SER A 107 -3.25 -4.79 11.89
CA SER A 107 -2.90 -6.06 12.53
C SER A 107 -2.51 -7.13 11.51
N SER A 108 -3.21 -7.19 10.38
CA SER A 108 -2.92 -8.12 9.29
C SER A 108 -1.60 -7.81 8.59
N VAL A 109 -1.28 -6.53 8.40
CA VAL A 109 0.02 -6.10 7.85
C VAL A 109 1.14 -6.42 8.83
N ALA A 110 0.97 -6.15 10.13
CA ALA A 110 1.95 -6.53 11.15
C ALA A 110 2.21 -8.04 11.15
N PHE A 111 1.17 -8.85 10.98
CA PHE A 111 1.31 -10.30 10.81
C PHE A 111 2.13 -10.66 9.56
N CYS A 112 1.92 -9.96 8.43
CA CYS A 112 2.73 -10.16 7.24
C CYS A 112 4.22 -9.89 7.51
N TYR A 113 4.56 -8.80 8.18
CA TYR A 113 5.95 -8.49 8.56
C TYR A 113 6.61 -9.59 9.40
N GLN A 114 5.85 -10.23 10.28
CA GLN A 114 6.37 -11.33 11.11
C GLN A 114 6.56 -12.65 10.35
N LYS A 115 5.76 -12.89 9.32
CA LYS A 115 5.67 -14.21 8.67
C LYS A 115 6.34 -14.29 7.31
N ILE A 116 6.28 -13.22 6.52
CA ILE A 116 6.57 -13.26 5.08
C ILE A 116 8.01 -13.66 4.75
N ARG A 117 8.97 -13.30 5.63
CA ARG A 117 10.37 -13.71 5.47
C ARG A 117 10.52 -15.23 5.42
N LYS A 118 9.77 -15.96 6.26
CA LYS A 118 9.78 -17.43 6.30
C LYS A 118 9.14 -18.05 5.06
N GLU A 119 8.34 -17.27 4.35
CA GLU A 119 7.61 -17.68 3.16
C GLU A 119 8.29 -17.15 1.86
N ASN A 120 9.58 -16.80 1.93
CA ASN A 120 10.36 -16.28 0.79
C ASN A 120 9.74 -15.01 0.15
N GLY A 121 9.14 -14.15 0.98
CA GLY A 121 8.49 -12.92 0.54
C GLY A 121 9.09 -11.67 1.14
N ALA A 122 8.65 -10.50 0.63
CA ALA A 122 8.94 -9.18 1.17
C ALA A 122 7.66 -8.36 1.32
N VAL A 123 7.65 -7.48 2.31
CA VAL A 123 6.56 -6.50 2.52
C VAL A 123 7.16 -5.11 2.46
N TYR A 124 6.51 -4.22 1.73
CA TYR A 124 6.80 -2.79 1.71
C TYR A 124 5.55 -2.02 2.14
N THR A 125 5.74 -1.06 3.03
CA THR A 125 4.72 -0.06 3.36
C THR A 125 5.27 1.31 2.99
N ILE A 126 4.53 2.06 2.18
CA ILE A 126 4.89 3.39 1.74
C ILE A 126 4.02 4.37 2.54
N ILE A 127 4.68 5.29 3.25
CA ILE A 127 4.03 6.27 4.11
C ILE A 127 4.60 7.66 3.84
N GLN A 128 3.78 8.68 3.90
CA GLN A 128 4.21 10.07 3.73
C GLN A 128 4.81 10.64 5.02
N ASN A 129 4.26 10.26 6.16
CA ASN A 129 4.71 10.66 7.48
C ASN A 129 4.61 9.48 8.46
N PRO A 130 5.70 9.09 9.15
CA PRO A 130 5.66 8.03 10.16
C PRO A 130 4.64 8.27 11.29
N ASP A 131 4.30 9.53 11.60
CA ASP A 131 3.32 9.86 12.65
C ASP A 131 1.88 9.47 12.29
N GLN A 132 1.62 9.14 11.01
CA GLN A 132 0.34 8.57 10.59
C GLN A 132 0.13 7.13 11.10
N LEU A 133 1.21 6.44 11.49
CA LEU A 133 1.08 5.09 12.04
C LEU A 133 0.52 5.14 13.47
N PRO A 134 -0.49 4.32 13.81
CA PRO A 134 -1.05 4.26 15.16
C PRO A 134 0.00 3.91 16.22
N GLU A 135 -0.13 4.47 17.42
CA GLU A 135 0.74 4.13 18.55
C GLU A 135 0.25 2.85 19.27
N ASN A 136 0.60 1.71 18.72
CA ASN A 136 0.18 0.42 19.26
C ASN A 136 1.24 -0.67 19.04
N GLU A 137 0.98 -1.87 19.54
CA GLU A 137 1.87 -3.02 19.42
C GLU A 137 2.08 -3.47 17.96
N HIS A 138 1.11 -3.25 17.07
CA HIS A 138 1.24 -3.62 15.66
C HIS A 138 2.28 -2.74 14.96
N THR A 139 2.29 -1.42 15.21
CA THR A 139 3.34 -0.52 14.72
C THR A 139 4.71 -0.90 15.26
N LYS A 140 4.82 -1.20 16.55
CA LYS A 140 6.09 -1.68 17.13
C LYS A 140 6.58 -2.96 16.44
N ASN A 141 5.67 -3.89 16.16
CA ASN A 141 6.00 -5.12 15.44
C ASN A 141 6.45 -4.88 14.00
N ILE A 142 5.81 -3.95 13.28
CA ILE A 142 6.22 -3.55 11.93
C ILE A 142 7.63 -2.97 11.96
N ILE A 143 7.88 -2.00 12.83
CA ILE A 143 9.19 -1.34 12.96
C ILE A 143 10.27 -2.35 13.35
N ALA A 144 10.00 -3.23 14.33
CA ALA A 144 10.96 -4.24 14.79
C ALA A 144 11.31 -5.29 13.72
N ASN A 145 10.43 -5.53 12.76
CA ASN A 145 10.64 -6.47 11.65
C ASN A 145 11.00 -5.76 10.33
N THR A 146 11.29 -4.45 10.37
CA THR A 146 11.72 -3.67 9.20
C THR A 146 13.24 -3.73 9.09
N ASP A 147 13.73 -4.58 8.18
CA ASP A 147 15.17 -4.71 7.92
C ASP A 147 15.70 -3.58 7.02
N MET A 148 14.86 -2.98 6.19
CA MET A 148 15.24 -1.95 5.23
C MET A 148 14.37 -0.71 5.41
N LEU A 149 14.99 0.44 5.56
CA LEU A 149 14.33 1.74 5.62
C LEU A 149 14.79 2.60 4.44
N PHE A 150 13.84 3.07 3.65
CA PHE A 150 14.07 4.02 2.56
C PHE A 150 13.43 5.35 2.94
N VAL A 151 14.20 6.43 2.82
CA VAL A 151 13.71 7.80 3.06
C VAL A 151 14.02 8.65 1.84
N LEU A 152 13.03 9.36 1.35
CA LEU A 152 13.20 10.34 0.26
C LEU A 152 13.41 11.74 0.85
N PRO A 153 13.98 12.69 0.10
CA PRO A 153 14.11 14.08 0.52
C PRO A 153 12.76 14.67 0.92
N THR A 154 12.70 15.21 2.12
CA THR A 154 11.47 15.71 2.72
C THR A 154 11.74 16.90 3.66
N LYS A 155 10.71 17.36 4.36
CA LYS A 155 10.81 18.47 5.32
C LYS A 155 11.46 18.03 6.63
N GLU A 156 12.11 18.96 7.33
CA GLU A 156 12.81 18.70 8.60
C GLU A 156 11.90 18.04 9.65
N VAL A 157 10.63 18.44 9.74
CA VAL A 157 9.67 17.86 10.68
C VAL A 157 9.44 16.35 10.40
N ILE A 158 9.45 15.94 9.14
CA ILE A 158 9.30 14.52 8.78
C ILE A 158 10.59 13.75 9.07
N TYR A 159 11.77 14.35 8.82
CA TYR A 159 13.04 13.74 9.24
C TYR A 159 13.07 13.47 10.73
N GLN A 160 12.59 14.41 11.56
CA GLN A 160 12.52 14.20 13.00
C GLN A 160 11.59 13.04 13.36
N SER A 161 10.42 12.96 12.73
CA SER A 161 9.49 11.85 12.89
C SER A 161 10.12 10.50 12.50
N VAL A 162 10.90 10.44 11.41
CA VAL A 162 11.65 9.23 11.04
C VAL A 162 12.69 8.87 12.11
N ILE A 163 13.46 9.85 12.61
CA ILE A 163 14.48 9.63 13.64
C ILE A 163 13.86 9.01 14.89
N ASP A 164 12.77 9.60 15.36
CA ASP A 164 12.12 9.20 16.61
C ASP A 164 11.44 7.83 16.48
N ARG A 165 10.65 7.63 15.44
CA ARG A 165 9.89 6.40 15.22
C ARG A 165 10.77 5.19 14.89
N PHE A 166 11.80 5.36 14.06
CA PHE A 166 12.72 4.29 13.67
C PHE A 166 14.00 4.25 14.51
N ARG A 167 14.07 5.08 15.57
CA ARG A 167 15.18 5.13 16.54
C ARG A 167 16.55 5.23 15.86
N LEU A 168 16.70 6.20 14.94
CA LEU A 168 17.99 6.50 14.37
C LEU A 168 18.84 7.23 15.41
N THR A 169 19.80 6.54 16.00
CA THR A 169 20.66 7.11 17.09
C THR A 169 22.04 7.50 16.60
N HIS A 170 22.47 6.99 15.44
CA HIS A 170 23.82 7.26 14.93
C HIS A 170 23.90 8.63 14.23
N PRO A 171 24.70 9.61 14.75
CA PRO A 171 24.74 10.96 14.19
C PRO A 171 25.13 11.01 12.71
N GLY A 172 26.04 10.12 12.26
CA GLY A 172 26.45 10.04 10.87
C GLY A 172 25.33 9.59 9.94
N GLN A 173 24.47 8.65 10.36
CA GLN A 173 23.30 8.23 9.58
C GLN A 173 22.27 9.36 9.48
N ILE A 174 22.05 10.10 10.55
CA ILE A 174 21.15 11.26 10.57
C ILE A 174 21.67 12.37 9.63
N ALA A 175 22.97 12.69 9.72
CA ALA A 175 23.59 13.68 8.84
C ALA A 175 23.50 13.25 7.37
N LEU A 176 23.76 11.98 7.07
CA LEU A 176 23.66 11.40 5.74
C LEU A 176 22.22 11.49 5.20
N MET A 177 21.22 11.14 6.00
CA MET A 177 19.80 11.25 5.63
C MET A 177 19.40 12.70 5.31
N LYS A 178 19.82 13.66 6.13
CA LYS A 178 19.53 15.10 5.93
C LYS A 178 20.31 15.73 4.78
N SER A 179 21.36 15.08 4.28
CA SER A 179 22.18 15.60 3.17
C SER A 179 21.56 15.37 1.78
N MET A 180 20.51 14.57 1.69
CA MET A 180 19.87 14.21 0.43
C MET A 180 19.31 15.41 -0.34
N ARG A 181 19.34 15.30 -1.66
CA ARG A 181 18.85 16.32 -2.58
C ARG A 181 18.08 15.72 -3.75
N ASN A 182 17.18 16.50 -4.30
CA ASN A 182 16.53 16.23 -5.58
C ASN A 182 16.97 17.28 -6.60
N ASN A 183 17.06 16.89 -7.86
CA ASN A 183 17.18 17.81 -8.97
C ASN A 183 16.32 17.31 -10.14
N PHE A 184 15.22 17.97 -10.38
CA PHE A 184 14.27 17.64 -11.45
C PHE A 184 14.37 18.57 -12.65
N SER A 185 15.17 19.65 -12.57
CA SER A 185 15.29 20.70 -13.59
C SER A 185 16.43 20.48 -14.59
N GLY A 186 17.21 19.43 -14.46
CA GLY A 186 18.36 19.16 -15.33
C GLY A 186 18.03 18.22 -16.51
N GLN A 187 18.97 18.09 -17.44
CA GLN A 187 18.87 17.09 -18.53
C GLN A 187 18.75 15.64 -18.02
N ARG A 188 19.25 15.38 -16.81
CA ARG A 188 19.14 14.08 -16.12
C ARG A 188 18.50 14.32 -14.75
N PRO A 189 17.18 14.26 -14.67
CA PRO A 189 16.49 14.38 -13.39
C PRO A 189 16.90 13.26 -12.44
N TYR A 190 17.09 13.58 -11.16
CA TYR A 190 17.40 12.58 -10.15
C TYR A 190 16.74 12.88 -8.82
N SER A 191 16.51 11.82 -8.07
CA SER A 191 16.16 11.87 -6.65
C SER A 191 17.17 11.05 -5.86
N GLU A 192 17.63 11.58 -4.74
CA GLU A 192 18.42 10.81 -3.80
C GLU A 192 17.53 10.09 -2.82
N CYS A 193 17.99 8.94 -2.32
CA CYS A 193 17.27 8.12 -1.38
C CYS A 193 18.24 7.62 -0.31
N PHE A 194 17.96 7.95 0.94
CA PHE A 194 18.65 7.33 2.06
C PHE A 194 18.14 5.90 2.23
N MET A 195 19.06 4.97 2.35
CA MET A 195 18.78 3.57 2.57
C MET A 195 19.54 3.08 3.79
N ARG A 196 18.81 2.54 4.78
CA ARG A 196 19.39 1.85 5.93
C ARG A 196 19.08 0.35 5.82
N LEU A 197 20.10 -0.48 6.00
CA LEU A 197 20.02 -1.93 6.05
C LEU A 197 20.41 -2.41 7.44
N GLY A 198 19.46 -2.96 8.17
CA GLY A 198 19.63 -3.26 9.58
C GLY A 198 19.94 -1.99 10.39
N GLU A 199 20.77 -2.10 11.42
CA GLU A 199 21.10 -0.98 12.31
C GLU A 199 22.41 -0.27 11.93
N HIS A 200 23.33 -0.96 11.25
CA HIS A 200 24.72 -0.51 11.12
C HIS A 200 25.06 0.03 9.73
N TYR A 201 24.38 -0.38 8.70
CA TYR A 201 24.68 0.06 7.34
C TYR A 201 23.69 1.10 6.86
N ALA A 202 24.19 2.24 6.42
CA ALA A 202 23.40 3.27 5.77
C ALA A 202 24.17 3.89 4.60
N THR A 203 23.46 4.25 3.55
CA THR A 203 23.98 4.92 2.37
C THR A 203 22.94 5.85 1.77
N VAL A 204 23.39 6.77 0.92
CA VAL A 204 22.53 7.52 0.02
C VAL A 204 22.76 7.01 -1.39
N THR A 205 21.70 6.62 -2.04
CA THR A 205 21.68 6.22 -3.44
C THR A 205 21.04 7.31 -4.28
N ARG A 206 21.47 7.43 -5.52
CA ARG A 206 20.87 8.34 -6.49
C ARG A 206 20.11 7.54 -7.53
N LEU A 207 18.85 7.90 -7.72
CA LEU A 207 18.00 7.37 -8.76
C LEU A 207 17.90 8.39 -9.89
N GLU A 208 18.56 8.10 -10.99
CA GLU A 208 18.52 8.92 -12.22
C GLU A 208 17.49 8.34 -13.18
N PHE A 209 16.72 9.22 -13.78
CA PHE A 209 15.73 8.84 -14.78
C PHE A 209 16.14 9.38 -16.14
N SER A 210 15.88 8.63 -17.21
CA SER A 210 15.82 9.23 -18.53
C SER A 210 14.64 10.22 -18.58
N ARG A 211 14.71 11.20 -19.46
CA ARG A 211 13.65 12.20 -19.61
C ARG A 211 12.31 11.55 -19.95
N GLU A 212 12.33 10.53 -20.79
CA GLU A 212 11.16 9.74 -21.18
C GLU A 212 10.51 9.06 -19.95
N LYS A 213 11.33 8.38 -19.13
CA LYS A 213 10.81 7.75 -17.90
C LYS A 213 10.28 8.77 -16.91
N PHE A 214 10.96 9.91 -16.76
CA PHE A 214 10.47 10.97 -15.87
C PHE A 214 9.11 11.47 -16.31
N LEU A 215 8.92 11.70 -17.61
CA LEU A 215 7.64 12.14 -18.17
C LEU A 215 6.55 11.08 -18.09
N ALA A 216 6.90 9.81 -18.23
CA ALA A 216 5.95 8.70 -18.10
C ALA A 216 5.32 8.59 -16.69
N PHE A 217 6.01 9.10 -15.65
CA PHE A 217 5.53 9.12 -14.28
C PHE A 217 5.17 10.53 -13.78
N GLN A 218 5.14 11.52 -14.68
CA GLN A 218 4.82 12.89 -14.32
C GLN A 218 3.34 13.06 -14.01
N THR A 219 3.05 13.73 -12.89
CA THR A 219 1.68 14.01 -12.43
C THR A 219 1.40 15.52 -12.33
N GLU A 220 2.35 16.37 -12.73
CA GLU A 220 2.14 17.83 -12.77
C GLU A 220 1.10 18.19 -13.81
N GLY A 221 0.10 19.00 -13.40
CA GLY A 221 -1.15 19.17 -14.14
C GLY A 221 -0.98 19.66 -15.57
N GLU A 222 -0.05 20.60 -15.84
CA GLU A 222 0.17 21.15 -17.19
C GLU A 222 0.81 20.12 -18.11
N ILE A 223 1.91 19.48 -17.65
CA ILE A 223 2.64 18.48 -18.43
C ILE A 223 1.74 17.25 -18.66
N TRP A 224 1.02 16.83 -17.63
CA TRP A 224 0.11 15.69 -17.75
C TRP A 224 -1.01 15.96 -18.75
N SER A 225 -1.62 17.16 -18.73
CA SER A 225 -2.70 17.52 -19.65
C SER A 225 -2.25 17.54 -21.11
N ASP A 226 -1.04 18.02 -21.39
CA ASP A 226 -0.47 18.02 -22.73
C ASP A 226 -0.17 16.58 -23.22
N LEU A 227 0.45 15.76 -22.37
CA LEU A 227 0.69 14.37 -22.68
C LEU A 227 -0.62 13.59 -22.91
N GLU A 228 -1.66 13.84 -22.10
CA GLU A 228 -2.96 13.20 -22.26
C GLU A 228 -3.64 13.63 -23.58
N GLU A 229 -3.57 14.92 -23.96
CA GLU A 229 -4.11 15.39 -25.23
C GLU A 229 -3.41 14.73 -26.43
N LYS A 230 -2.08 14.63 -26.38
CA LYS A 230 -1.29 13.93 -27.41
C LYS A 230 -1.62 12.43 -27.45
N ASN A 231 -1.76 11.78 -26.30
CA ASN A 231 -2.08 10.35 -26.18
C ASN A 231 -3.48 9.98 -26.76
N ARG A 232 -4.36 10.95 -26.96
CA ARG A 232 -5.64 10.72 -27.67
C ARG A 232 -5.44 10.46 -29.17
N ARG A 233 -4.31 10.85 -29.74
CA ARG A 233 -4.01 10.77 -31.19
C ARG A 233 -2.95 9.74 -31.51
N MET A 234 -2.11 9.39 -30.56
CA MET A 234 -0.95 8.50 -30.73
C MET A 234 -0.72 7.67 -29.47
N SER A 235 0.27 6.78 -29.48
CA SER A 235 0.65 6.05 -28.27
C SER A 235 1.27 7.00 -27.22
N MET A 236 1.23 6.62 -25.93
CA MET A 236 1.87 7.40 -24.86
C MET A 236 3.38 7.54 -25.10
N GLU A 237 4.02 6.53 -25.66
CA GLU A 237 5.44 6.54 -26.01
C GLU A 237 5.74 7.63 -27.06
N ASP A 238 4.97 7.66 -28.15
CA ASP A 238 5.10 8.68 -29.20
C ASP A 238 4.75 10.08 -28.67
N ALA A 239 3.75 10.20 -27.79
CA ALA A 239 3.37 11.47 -27.17
C ALA A 239 4.50 12.04 -26.29
N ILE A 240 5.20 11.20 -25.54
CA ILE A 240 6.37 11.59 -24.75
C ILE A 240 7.53 12.04 -25.67
N GLU A 241 7.79 11.29 -26.72
CA GLU A 241 8.85 11.66 -27.68
C GLU A 241 8.55 12.99 -28.39
N GLU A 242 7.29 13.24 -28.77
CA GLU A 242 6.85 14.50 -29.35
C GLU A 242 7.00 15.65 -28.36
N TYR A 243 6.53 15.46 -27.11
CA TYR A 243 6.70 16.43 -26.04
C TYR A 243 8.16 16.81 -25.82
N ILE A 244 9.07 15.81 -25.79
CA ILE A 244 10.51 16.06 -25.64
C ILE A 244 11.07 16.90 -26.80
N ARG A 245 10.65 16.63 -28.03
CA ARG A 245 11.08 17.39 -29.22
C ARG A 245 10.63 18.86 -29.21
N GLU A 246 9.44 19.11 -28.70
CA GLU A 246 8.86 20.47 -28.61
C GLU A 246 9.51 21.32 -27.50
N HIS A 247 10.03 20.69 -26.45
CA HIS A 247 10.58 21.35 -25.26
C HIS A 247 12.09 21.11 -25.07
N GLN A 248 12.83 20.89 -26.16
CA GLN A 248 14.31 20.79 -26.15
C GLN A 248 15.01 22.12 -25.97
#